data_e23021c6a22677a91ecb84d4fe4b58a9
#
_entry.id   e23021c6a22677a91ecb84d4fe4b58a9
#
_cell.length_a   1.000
_cell.length_b   1.000
_cell.length_c   1.000
_cell.angle_alpha   90.00
_cell.angle_beta   90.00
_cell.angle_gamma   90.00
#
_symmetry.space_group_name_H-M   'P 1'
#
loop_
_entity.id
_entity.type
_entity.pdbx_description
1 polymer ?
#
loop_
_entity_poly.entity_id
_entity_poly.type
_entity_poly.pdbx_seq_one_letter_code
_entity_poly.pdbx_strand_id
1 'polypeptide(L)'
;AALYHAAALRSCYGRAAAHEVELSDYADPSQTFGAMPIVVECGDELQLPPVPASAGLFADRRQAATEHLAGVEIFKQKDYVYRLSTMKRFTDATQITILTKMRRSGGCKLTKQEWKAVRDTDISAASATEQRRRLAGTELWYQAAPTWATVSMAQVIRPRLSAVKAAATLFIVPAKDYILNRPQNPRLTDAYLTEVISSIPNMNNTGRLPSIGLVHLGMIIRLTNTVEAPEAVTDSTGEVVGIDLDPDEPSAATEHTSAIEGIRILHMQPIITVKLHGVRTEFLPPVSCTLHAATSACRDCTSCDFRAGCIAVEAQLSRRSFPVEVQDPGSDTWYTIQVQRRQLPMTIKAASTINTLQGVTTDPGLIFHWKFPRFFSSELRWLATYVALSRPPSLAQLISVGVPDELRSIIEAGPPEGILSRFDDMFKEKEEATHIRAAEVMRELGWDATD
;
A
#
# COMPACT_ATOMS: atom_id res chain seq x y z
N ALA A 1 -12.93 -6.63 18.24
CA ALA A 1 -13.23 -8.01 18.62
C ALA A 1 -12.90 -9.02 17.52
N ALA A 2 -13.46 -8.89 16.30
CA ALA A 2 -13.21 -9.85 15.21
C ALA A 2 -11.72 -9.99 14.82
N LEU A 3 -10.96 -8.87 14.78
CA LEU A 3 -9.53 -8.90 14.51
C LEU A 3 -8.72 -9.59 15.61
N TYR A 4 -9.11 -9.41 16.87
CA TYR A 4 -8.46 -10.07 18.01
C TYR A 4 -8.73 -11.55 18.03
N HIS A 5 -9.96 -11.96 17.73
CA HIS A 5 -10.31 -13.36 17.61
C HIS A 5 -9.54 -14.04 16.46
N ALA A 6 -9.44 -13.40 15.30
CA ALA A 6 -8.64 -13.89 14.18
C ALA A 6 -7.15 -13.99 14.48
N ALA A 7 -6.58 -13.02 15.22
CA ALA A 7 -5.17 -13.04 15.62
C ALA A 7 -4.90 -14.15 16.66
N ALA A 8 -5.79 -14.33 17.63
CA ALA A 8 -5.72 -15.40 18.59
C ALA A 8 -5.80 -16.77 17.90
N LEU A 9 -6.75 -16.98 17.01
CA LEU A 9 -6.86 -18.20 16.23
C LEU A 9 -5.59 -18.51 15.42
N ARG A 10 -4.98 -17.52 14.76
CA ARG A 10 -3.71 -17.72 14.02
C ARG A 10 -2.57 -18.14 14.91
N SER A 11 -2.40 -17.52 16.08
CA SER A 11 -1.37 -17.91 17.04
C SER A 11 -1.60 -19.33 17.54
N CYS A 12 -2.84 -19.70 17.80
CA CYS A 12 -3.22 -21.06 18.23
C CYS A 12 -3.01 -22.07 17.10
N TYR A 13 -3.35 -21.75 15.85
CA TYR A 13 -3.14 -22.64 14.70
C TYR A 13 -1.66 -22.98 14.51
N GLY A 14 -0.77 -21.99 14.58
CA GLY A 14 0.66 -22.23 14.46
C GLY A 14 1.19 -23.15 15.55
N ARG A 15 0.70 -23.04 16.79
CA ARG A 15 1.09 -23.90 17.90
C ARG A 15 0.45 -25.28 17.84
N ALA A 16 -0.84 -25.35 17.53
CA ALA A 16 -1.54 -26.63 17.38
C ALA A 16 -0.91 -27.48 16.28
N ALA A 17 -0.56 -26.88 15.13
CA ALA A 17 0.14 -27.61 14.06
C ALA A 17 1.53 -28.10 14.46
N ALA A 18 2.24 -27.36 15.34
CA ALA A 18 3.56 -27.75 15.81
C ALA A 18 3.57 -28.80 16.92
N HIS A 19 2.48 -28.89 17.73
CA HIS A 19 2.46 -29.68 18.96
C HIS A 19 1.25 -30.63 19.09
N GLU A 20 0.41 -30.76 18.06
CA GLU A 20 -0.79 -31.60 18.09
C GLU A 20 -1.77 -31.29 19.27
N VAL A 21 -1.84 -30.01 19.66
CA VAL A 21 -2.64 -29.52 20.79
C VAL A 21 -3.98 -28.97 20.29
N GLU A 22 -5.07 -29.23 21.02
CA GLU A 22 -6.38 -28.71 20.65
C GLU A 22 -6.47 -27.18 20.77
N LEU A 23 -7.10 -26.55 19.77
CA LEU A 23 -7.25 -25.09 19.69
C LEU A 23 -8.04 -24.50 20.87
N SER A 24 -8.95 -25.25 21.46
CA SER A 24 -9.73 -24.87 22.64
C SER A 24 -8.87 -24.51 23.85
N ASP A 25 -7.68 -25.12 23.96
CA ASP A 25 -6.80 -24.92 25.11
C ASP A 25 -6.10 -23.55 25.15
N TYR A 26 -6.10 -22.84 24.01
CA TYR A 26 -5.38 -21.57 23.86
C TYR A 26 -6.25 -20.37 23.53
N ALA A 27 -7.50 -20.58 23.12
CA ALA A 27 -8.38 -19.49 22.69
C ALA A 27 -9.53 -19.30 23.69
N ASP A 28 -9.35 -18.39 24.63
CA ASP A 28 -10.44 -17.92 25.48
C ASP A 28 -10.97 -16.58 24.93
N PRO A 29 -12.14 -16.58 24.28
CA PRO A 29 -12.71 -15.37 23.68
C PRO A 29 -13.16 -14.34 24.74
N SER A 30 -13.26 -14.74 26.01
CA SER A 30 -13.57 -13.85 27.14
C SER A 30 -12.38 -13.01 27.59
N GLN A 31 -11.16 -13.44 27.25
CA GLN A 31 -9.93 -12.74 27.60
C GLN A 31 -9.46 -11.80 26.49
N THR A 32 -8.83 -10.72 26.88
CA THR A 32 -8.20 -9.78 25.93
C THR A 32 -7.14 -10.54 25.14
N PHE A 33 -7.15 -10.35 23.82
CA PHE A 33 -6.28 -11.06 22.86
C PHE A 33 -6.43 -12.60 22.86
N GLY A 34 -7.54 -13.16 23.39
CA GLY A 34 -7.79 -14.60 23.40
C GLY A 34 -6.73 -15.39 24.19
N ALA A 35 -6.31 -14.86 25.32
CA ALA A 35 -5.30 -15.45 26.21
C ALA A 35 -3.90 -15.66 25.56
N MET A 36 -3.56 -14.92 24.51
CA MET A 36 -2.19 -14.97 23.96
C MET A 36 -1.17 -14.53 25.02
N PRO A 37 -0.11 -15.34 25.26
CA PRO A 37 0.84 -15.06 26.33
C PRO A 37 1.69 -13.80 26.07
N ILE A 38 1.91 -13.45 24.81
CA ILE A 38 2.68 -12.27 24.43
C ILE A 38 2.02 -11.63 23.20
N VAL A 39 1.71 -10.34 23.29
CA VAL A 39 1.22 -9.52 22.19
C VAL A 39 2.15 -8.32 22.04
N VAL A 40 2.80 -8.20 20.89
CA VAL A 40 3.67 -7.06 20.56
C VAL A 40 2.98 -6.21 19.50
N GLU A 41 2.76 -4.95 19.82
CA GLU A 41 2.25 -3.96 18.87
C GLU A 41 3.34 -2.94 18.57
N CYS A 42 3.58 -2.69 17.29
CA CYS A 42 4.55 -1.71 16.81
C CYS A 42 3.82 -0.63 15.99
N GLY A 43 4.21 0.62 16.18
CA GLY A 43 3.63 1.75 15.46
C GLY A 43 4.50 3.00 15.51
N ASP A 44 4.05 4.03 14.81
CA ASP A 44 4.63 5.38 14.84
C ASP A 44 3.45 6.37 14.89
N GLU A 45 3.35 7.08 16.00
CA GLU A 45 2.28 8.04 16.29
C GLU A 45 2.26 9.23 15.32
N LEU A 46 3.37 9.48 14.63
CA LEU A 46 3.51 10.58 13.67
C LEU A 46 3.26 10.14 12.20
N GLN A 47 2.79 8.90 11.98
CA GLN A 47 2.32 8.49 10.66
C GLN A 47 0.87 8.93 10.42
N LEU A 48 0.42 8.82 9.15
CA LEU A 48 -0.94 9.20 8.78
C LEU A 48 -1.97 8.35 9.55
N PRO A 49 -3.06 8.96 10.00
CA PRO A 49 -4.15 8.24 10.67
C PRO A 49 -4.82 7.26 9.70
N PRO A 50 -5.57 6.27 10.22
CA PRO A 50 -6.43 5.43 9.39
C PRO A 50 -7.48 6.25 8.64
N VAL A 51 -8.08 5.67 7.61
CA VAL A 51 -9.19 6.28 6.89
C VAL A 51 -10.48 5.50 7.19
N PRO A 52 -11.48 6.12 7.81
CA PRO A 52 -11.55 7.52 8.24
C PRO A 52 -10.70 7.84 9.49
N ALA A 53 -10.28 9.09 9.61
CA ALA A 53 -9.43 9.55 10.73
C ALA A 53 -10.09 9.38 12.12
N SER A 54 -11.43 9.36 12.17
CA SER A 54 -12.20 9.10 13.41
C SER A 54 -11.96 7.71 14.01
N ALA A 55 -11.39 6.77 13.24
CA ALA A 55 -11.02 5.43 13.70
C ALA A 55 -9.61 5.36 14.31
N GLY A 56 -8.87 6.47 14.36
CA GLY A 56 -7.51 6.51 14.89
C GLY A 56 -7.46 6.41 16.42
N LEU A 57 -6.36 5.87 16.96
CA LEU A 57 -6.13 5.74 18.41
C LEU A 57 -6.23 7.10 19.15
N PHE A 58 -5.89 8.19 18.47
CA PHE A 58 -5.90 9.54 19.00
C PHE A 58 -7.05 10.40 18.47
N ALA A 59 -8.08 9.78 17.87
CA ALA A 59 -9.27 10.49 17.41
C ALA A 59 -10.04 11.14 18.56
N ASP A 60 -10.79 12.21 18.25
CA ASP A 60 -11.68 12.85 19.24
C ASP A 60 -12.75 11.85 19.69
N ARG A 61 -12.79 11.55 20.99
CA ARG A 61 -13.73 10.61 21.61
C ARG A 61 -15.18 10.94 21.34
N ARG A 62 -15.50 12.21 21.13
CA ARG A 62 -16.88 12.67 20.83
C ARG A 62 -17.35 12.26 19.43
N GLN A 63 -16.41 11.97 18.53
CA GLN A 63 -16.66 11.60 17.13
C GLN A 63 -16.39 10.12 16.85
N ALA A 64 -15.79 9.41 17.80
CA ALA A 64 -15.42 8.01 17.62
C ALA A 64 -16.63 7.08 17.88
N ALA A 65 -16.80 6.06 17.05
CA ALA A 65 -17.75 4.98 17.30
C ALA A 65 -17.38 4.18 18.56
N THR A 66 -18.37 3.59 19.23
CA THR A 66 -18.19 2.81 20.46
C THR A 66 -17.14 1.70 20.29
N GLU A 67 -17.09 1.05 19.14
CA GLU A 67 -16.12 0.00 18.82
C GLU A 67 -14.67 0.53 18.79
N HIS A 68 -14.47 1.76 18.29
CA HIS A 68 -13.16 2.40 18.29
C HIS A 68 -12.72 2.76 19.71
N LEU A 69 -13.64 3.22 20.55
CA LEU A 69 -13.34 3.50 21.96
C LEU A 69 -12.92 2.25 22.71
N ALA A 70 -13.59 1.12 22.48
CA ALA A 70 -13.20 -0.18 23.03
C ALA A 70 -11.78 -0.58 22.58
N GLY A 71 -11.43 -0.34 21.31
CA GLY A 71 -10.08 -0.58 20.80
C GLY A 71 -9.01 0.29 21.48
N VAL A 72 -9.32 1.55 21.77
CA VAL A 72 -8.40 2.45 22.53
C VAL A 72 -8.20 1.95 23.96
N GLU A 73 -9.26 1.50 24.63
CA GLU A 73 -9.14 0.97 26.01
C GLU A 73 -8.32 -0.33 26.04
N ILE A 74 -8.45 -1.20 25.04
CA ILE A 74 -7.61 -2.39 24.89
C ILE A 74 -6.14 -1.98 24.66
N PHE A 75 -5.90 -1.00 23.79
CA PHE A 75 -4.54 -0.51 23.51
C PHE A 75 -3.86 0.05 24.76
N LYS A 76 -4.60 0.67 25.67
CA LYS A 76 -4.09 1.17 26.96
C LYS A 76 -3.71 0.08 27.96
N GLN A 77 -4.16 -1.16 27.75
CA GLN A 77 -3.90 -2.28 28.68
C GLN A 77 -2.51 -2.90 28.52
N LYS A 78 -1.62 -2.30 27.70
CA LYS A 78 -0.23 -2.77 27.55
C LYS A 78 0.50 -2.73 28.88
N ASP A 79 1.18 -3.82 29.22
CA ASP A 79 1.98 -3.91 30.44
C ASP A 79 3.31 -3.17 30.28
N TYR A 80 3.90 -3.27 29.10
CA TYR A 80 5.19 -2.70 28.76
C TYR A 80 5.10 -1.78 27.56
N VAL A 81 5.79 -0.65 27.61
CA VAL A 81 5.90 0.31 26.52
C VAL A 81 7.35 0.70 26.33
N TYR A 82 7.87 0.56 25.11
CA TYR A 82 9.24 0.94 24.80
C TYR A 82 9.26 1.81 23.53
N ARG A 83 9.91 2.98 23.66
CA ARG A 83 10.07 3.90 22.53
C ARG A 83 11.44 3.73 21.89
N LEU A 84 11.44 3.33 20.61
CA LEU A 84 12.67 3.21 19.84
C LEU A 84 13.19 4.61 19.48
N SER A 85 14.40 4.94 19.92
CA SER A 85 15.04 6.25 19.69
C SER A 85 16.00 6.25 18.51
N THR A 86 16.57 5.08 18.17
CA THR A 86 17.61 4.98 17.13
C THR A 86 17.00 4.74 15.75
N MET A 87 17.29 5.62 14.83
CA MET A 87 16.84 5.51 13.42
C MET A 87 17.81 4.62 12.63
N LYS A 88 17.48 3.34 12.45
CA LYS A 88 18.32 2.37 11.73
C LYS A 88 18.11 2.35 10.21
N ARG A 89 17.01 2.93 9.69
CA ARG A 89 16.67 2.93 8.26
C ARG A 89 17.57 3.83 7.43
N PHE A 90 18.01 4.95 8.01
CA PHE A 90 18.62 6.04 7.27
C PHE A 90 20.15 5.97 7.29
N THR A 91 20.75 6.26 6.13
CA THR A 91 22.21 6.37 5.95
C THR A 91 22.67 7.82 5.81
N ASP A 92 21.74 8.76 5.65
CA ASP A 92 22.00 10.19 5.43
C ASP A 92 21.83 10.99 6.74
N ALA A 93 22.94 11.50 7.27
CA ALA A 93 22.95 12.28 8.52
C ALA A 93 22.11 13.58 8.42
N THR A 94 22.05 14.21 7.24
CA THR A 94 21.23 15.40 7.01
C THR A 94 19.75 15.07 7.10
N GLN A 95 19.34 13.97 6.48
CA GLN A 95 17.96 13.48 6.57
C GLN A 95 17.56 13.11 8.00
N ILE A 96 18.43 12.39 8.73
CA ILE A 96 18.21 12.06 10.14
C ILE A 96 17.99 13.35 10.96
N THR A 97 18.83 14.37 10.73
CA THR A 97 18.71 15.65 11.44
C THR A 97 17.39 16.34 11.12
N ILE A 98 16.96 16.38 9.84
CA ILE A 98 15.69 16.98 9.42
C ILE A 98 14.52 16.23 10.10
N LEU A 99 14.49 14.90 10.03
CA LEU A 99 13.40 14.10 10.62
C LEU A 99 13.37 14.25 12.16
N THR A 100 14.53 14.33 12.82
CA THR A 100 14.62 14.59 14.26
C THR A 100 14.05 15.96 14.59
N LYS A 101 14.34 16.99 13.80
CA LYS A 101 13.78 18.33 13.97
C LYS A 101 12.26 18.35 13.77
N MET A 102 11.77 17.62 12.74
CA MET A 102 10.33 17.49 12.51
C MET A 102 9.60 16.90 13.73
N ARG A 103 10.19 15.94 14.42
CA ARG A 103 9.56 15.27 15.59
C ARG A 103 9.56 16.13 16.86
N ARG A 104 10.21 17.28 16.89
CA ARG A 104 10.23 18.17 18.08
C ARG A 104 8.89 18.87 18.26
N SER A 105 8.31 18.75 19.45
CA SER A 105 7.14 19.53 19.84
C SER A 105 7.44 21.03 19.69
N GLY A 106 6.48 21.80 19.15
CA GLY A 106 6.63 23.22 18.86
C GLY A 106 7.52 23.56 17.65
N GLY A 107 7.98 22.55 16.92
CA GLY A 107 8.74 22.75 15.70
C GLY A 107 10.21 23.12 15.90
N CYS A 108 10.95 23.18 14.79
CA CYS A 108 12.36 23.55 14.81
C CYS A 108 12.80 24.10 13.44
N LYS A 109 13.51 25.23 13.43
CA LYS A 109 13.99 25.84 12.20
C LYS A 109 15.05 24.99 11.51
N LEU A 110 14.92 24.86 10.18
CA LEU A 110 15.95 24.28 9.33
C LEU A 110 17.08 25.29 9.07
N THR A 111 18.30 24.83 9.08
CA THR A 111 19.44 25.60 8.57
C THR A 111 19.30 25.80 7.05
N LYS A 112 20.07 26.77 6.51
CA LYS A 112 20.11 26.98 5.06
C LYS A 112 20.57 25.73 4.29
N GLN A 113 21.50 24.97 4.86
CA GLN A 113 22.06 23.77 4.26
C GLN A 113 21.04 22.62 4.26
N GLU A 114 20.34 22.37 5.37
CA GLU A 114 19.28 21.36 5.46
C GLU A 114 18.14 21.65 4.50
N TRP A 115 17.69 22.92 4.44
CA TRP A 115 16.66 23.32 3.50
C TRP A 115 17.12 23.17 2.04
N LYS A 116 18.38 23.53 1.74
CA LYS A 116 18.96 23.32 0.41
C LYS A 116 18.95 21.85 0.03
N ALA A 117 19.33 20.94 0.95
CA ALA A 117 19.30 19.50 0.68
C ALA A 117 17.92 19.00 0.29
N VAL A 118 16.84 19.48 0.95
CA VAL A 118 15.45 19.15 0.57
C VAL A 118 15.11 19.74 -0.81
N ARG A 119 15.44 21.01 -1.05
CA ARG A 119 15.17 21.68 -2.34
C ARG A 119 15.91 21.06 -3.52
N ASP A 120 17.13 20.59 -3.30
CA ASP A 120 17.94 19.94 -4.33
C ASP A 120 17.33 18.60 -4.79
N THR A 121 16.37 18.01 -4.05
CA THR A 121 15.60 16.84 -4.52
C THR A 121 14.59 17.19 -5.61
N ASP A 122 14.15 18.46 -5.71
CA ASP A 122 13.12 18.89 -6.67
C ASP A 122 13.69 18.99 -8.09
N ILE A 123 13.00 18.30 -9.01
CA ILE A 123 13.35 18.36 -10.44
C ILE A 123 12.43 19.27 -11.25
N SER A 124 11.41 19.87 -10.64
CA SER A 124 10.38 20.62 -11.38
C SER A 124 10.92 21.87 -12.07
N ALA A 125 11.87 22.54 -11.43
CA ALA A 125 12.51 23.74 -11.97
C ALA A 125 13.74 23.43 -12.83
N ALA A 126 14.15 22.16 -12.93
CA ALA A 126 15.32 21.76 -13.70
C ALA A 126 15.02 21.75 -15.22
N SER A 127 16.05 21.92 -16.05
CA SER A 127 15.91 21.79 -17.50
C SER A 127 15.45 20.38 -17.89
N ALA A 128 14.80 20.23 -19.05
CA ALA A 128 14.36 18.93 -19.56
C ALA A 128 15.51 17.91 -19.66
N THR A 129 16.71 18.34 -19.98
CA THR A 129 17.91 17.50 -20.05
C THR A 129 18.30 17.00 -18.66
N GLU A 130 18.32 17.86 -17.66
CA GLU A 130 18.63 17.51 -16.28
C GLU A 130 17.54 16.61 -15.67
N GLN A 131 16.26 16.89 -15.95
CA GLN A 131 15.16 16.01 -15.54
C GLN A 131 15.34 14.59 -16.10
N ARG A 132 15.63 14.47 -17.41
CA ARG A 132 15.90 13.17 -18.04
C ARG A 132 17.09 12.47 -17.39
N ARG A 133 18.20 13.20 -17.14
CA ARG A 133 19.38 12.66 -16.48
C ARG A 133 19.06 12.12 -15.09
N ARG A 134 18.30 12.86 -14.29
CA ARG A 134 17.94 12.44 -12.91
C ARG A 134 16.91 11.31 -12.88
N LEU A 135 16.05 11.21 -13.88
CA LEU A 135 15.06 10.13 -14.00
C LEU A 135 15.63 8.87 -14.65
N ALA A 136 16.79 8.94 -15.31
CA ALA A 136 17.44 7.76 -15.86
C ALA A 136 17.82 6.77 -14.75
N GLY A 137 17.48 5.50 -14.96
CA GLY A 137 17.72 4.43 -13.97
C GLY A 137 16.70 4.37 -12.82
N THR A 138 15.64 5.21 -12.87
CA THR A 138 14.61 5.19 -11.83
C THR A 138 13.36 4.36 -12.20
N GLU A 139 13.45 3.48 -13.18
CA GLU A 139 12.31 2.69 -13.70
C GLU A 139 11.68 1.80 -12.61
N LEU A 140 12.50 1.35 -11.65
CA LEU A 140 12.05 0.52 -10.52
C LEU A 140 11.73 1.32 -9.24
N TRP A 141 11.94 2.65 -9.26
CA TRP A 141 11.65 3.47 -8.09
C TRP A 141 10.16 3.55 -7.82
N TYR A 142 9.80 3.66 -6.55
CA TYR A 142 8.43 3.96 -6.16
C TYR A 142 8.04 5.36 -6.66
N GLN A 143 6.81 5.49 -7.12
CA GLN A 143 6.22 6.78 -7.45
C GLN A 143 4.96 6.97 -6.61
N ALA A 144 4.92 8.03 -5.83
CA ALA A 144 3.82 8.27 -4.92
C ALA A 144 3.35 9.72 -4.91
N ALA A 145 2.11 9.88 -4.46
CA ALA A 145 1.47 11.17 -4.28
C ALA A 145 0.44 11.11 -3.15
N PRO A 146 -0.05 12.26 -2.66
CA PRO A 146 -1.11 12.30 -1.66
C PRO A 146 -2.43 11.67 -2.11
N THR A 147 -2.73 11.67 -3.40
CA THR A 147 -4.03 11.19 -3.94
C THR A 147 -3.88 10.25 -5.14
N TRP A 148 -4.89 9.41 -5.35
CA TRP A 148 -5.00 8.54 -6.51
C TRP A 148 -5.04 9.32 -7.83
N ALA A 149 -5.70 10.48 -7.88
CA ALA A 149 -5.76 11.30 -9.08
C ALA A 149 -4.36 11.68 -9.62
N THR A 150 -3.40 11.92 -8.72
CA THR A 150 -2.02 12.22 -9.11
C THR A 150 -1.24 10.94 -9.43
N VAL A 151 -1.55 9.82 -8.77
CA VAL A 151 -0.88 8.52 -8.99
C VAL A 151 -1.35 7.82 -10.27
N SER A 152 -2.58 8.10 -10.74
CA SER A 152 -3.18 7.41 -11.90
C SER A 152 -2.27 7.40 -13.15
N MET A 153 -1.61 8.51 -13.43
CA MET A 153 -0.65 8.58 -14.53
C MET A 153 0.55 7.63 -14.32
N ALA A 154 1.04 7.53 -13.09
CA ALA A 154 2.13 6.62 -12.77
C ALA A 154 1.74 5.15 -12.93
N GLN A 155 0.48 4.81 -12.66
CA GLN A 155 -0.06 3.47 -12.87
C GLN A 155 -0.11 3.05 -14.34
N VAL A 156 -0.12 4.00 -15.26
CA VAL A 156 -0.02 3.75 -16.71
C VAL A 156 1.43 3.73 -17.18
N ILE A 157 2.23 4.69 -16.74
CA ILE A 157 3.61 4.87 -17.23
C ILE A 157 4.54 3.79 -16.68
N ARG A 158 4.44 3.46 -15.38
CA ARG A 158 5.36 2.52 -14.73
C ARG A 158 5.32 1.10 -15.27
N PRO A 159 4.15 0.47 -15.50
CA PRO A 159 4.10 -0.85 -16.13
C PRO A 159 4.76 -0.85 -17.52
N ARG A 160 4.56 0.21 -18.31
CA ARG A 160 5.20 0.33 -19.63
C ARG A 160 6.72 0.39 -19.55
N LEU A 161 7.26 1.22 -18.65
CA LEU A 161 8.71 1.32 -18.45
C LEU A 161 9.29 0.00 -17.93
N SER A 162 8.59 -0.67 -17.01
CA SER A 162 8.96 -1.97 -16.48
C SER A 162 8.95 -3.06 -17.56
N ALA A 163 7.93 -3.09 -18.42
CA ALA A 163 7.84 -4.04 -19.53
C ALA A 163 8.98 -3.85 -20.54
N VAL A 164 9.29 -2.60 -20.92
CA VAL A 164 10.42 -2.29 -21.81
C VAL A 164 11.74 -2.78 -21.20
N LYS A 165 11.95 -2.52 -19.91
CA LYS A 165 13.16 -2.98 -19.21
C LYS A 165 13.27 -4.51 -19.14
N ALA A 166 12.14 -5.18 -18.95
CA ALA A 166 12.06 -6.64 -18.91
C ALA A 166 12.06 -7.30 -20.30
N ALA A 167 12.05 -6.51 -21.38
CA ALA A 167 11.83 -7.00 -22.77
C ALA A 167 10.58 -7.90 -22.87
N ALA A 168 9.51 -7.56 -22.11
CA ALA A 168 8.29 -8.34 -22.01
C ALA A 168 7.13 -7.63 -22.73
N THR A 169 6.19 -8.42 -23.27
CA THR A 169 4.94 -7.89 -23.84
C THR A 169 4.08 -7.31 -22.72
N LEU A 170 3.66 -6.05 -22.87
CA LEU A 170 2.69 -5.41 -21.99
C LEU A 170 1.27 -5.71 -22.47
N PHE A 171 0.50 -6.39 -21.63
CA PHE A 171 -0.90 -6.62 -21.87
C PHE A 171 -1.73 -5.49 -21.27
N ILE A 172 -2.63 -4.92 -22.07
CA ILE A 172 -3.62 -3.93 -21.64
C ILE A 172 -4.95 -4.67 -21.51
N VAL A 173 -5.52 -4.66 -20.32
CA VAL A 173 -6.75 -5.35 -19.95
C VAL A 173 -7.82 -4.30 -19.61
N PRO A 174 -8.72 -3.93 -20.54
CA PRO A 174 -9.81 -3.01 -20.24
C PRO A 174 -10.78 -3.63 -19.22
N ALA A 175 -11.32 -2.81 -18.32
CA ALA A 175 -12.36 -3.25 -17.41
C ALA A 175 -13.66 -3.55 -18.18
N LYS A 176 -14.46 -4.49 -17.66
CA LYS A 176 -15.85 -4.68 -18.07
C LYS A 176 -16.75 -3.97 -17.08
N ASP A 177 -17.41 -2.91 -17.53
CA ASP A 177 -18.30 -2.08 -16.72
C ASP A 177 -19.76 -2.39 -17.04
N TYR A 178 -20.57 -2.66 -16.01
CA TYR A 178 -22.00 -2.99 -16.10
C TYR A 178 -22.81 -1.82 -15.55
N ILE A 179 -23.61 -1.19 -16.40
CA ILE A 179 -24.50 -0.08 -16.02
C ILE A 179 -25.82 -0.67 -15.54
N LEU A 180 -26.16 -0.42 -14.25
CA LEU A 180 -27.33 -1.01 -13.60
C LEU A 180 -28.63 -0.22 -13.87
N ASN A 181 -28.52 1.10 -14.03
CA ASN A 181 -29.65 2.01 -14.22
C ASN A 181 -29.37 2.97 -15.39
N ARG A 182 -29.49 2.48 -16.60
CA ARG A 182 -29.23 3.28 -17.79
C ARG A 182 -30.35 4.32 -18.01
N PRO A 183 -30.02 5.63 -18.15
CA PRO A 183 -31.00 6.64 -18.52
C PRO A 183 -31.57 6.39 -19.92
N GLN A 184 -32.86 6.66 -20.09
CA GLN A 184 -33.53 6.60 -21.40
C GLN A 184 -33.20 7.85 -22.22
N ASN A 185 -31.94 8.06 -22.56
CA ASN A 185 -31.48 9.17 -23.39
C ASN A 185 -30.63 8.63 -24.55
N PRO A 186 -31.07 8.75 -25.80
CA PRO A 186 -30.37 8.18 -26.96
C PRO A 186 -29.00 8.81 -27.24
N ARG A 187 -28.74 10.02 -26.67
CA ARG A 187 -27.42 10.67 -26.79
C ARG A 187 -26.35 10.04 -25.91
N LEU A 188 -26.77 9.32 -24.86
CA LEU A 188 -25.86 8.57 -23.98
C LEU A 188 -25.53 7.22 -24.62
N THR A 189 -24.71 7.23 -25.66
CA THR A 189 -24.26 6.04 -26.36
C THR A 189 -23.35 5.18 -25.50
N ASP A 190 -23.22 3.89 -25.81
CA ASP A 190 -22.30 2.99 -25.07
C ASP A 190 -20.85 3.48 -25.15
N ALA A 191 -20.41 3.98 -26.29
CA ALA A 191 -19.08 4.53 -26.46
C ALA A 191 -18.83 5.72 -25.55
N TYR A 192 -19.76 6.68 -25.48
CA TYR A 192 -19.68 7.85 -24.62
C TYR A 192 -19.66 7.46 -23.13
N LEU A 193 -20.56 6.56 -22.73
CA LEU A 193 -20.62 6.08 -21.34
C LEU A 193 -19.34 5.35 -20.95
N THR A 194 -18.80 4.50 -21.83
CA THR A 194 -17.53 3.80 -21.61
C THR A 194 -16.37 4.79 -21.43
N GLU A 195 -16.30 5.83 -22.25
CA GLU A 195 -15.29 6.88 -22.14
C GLU A 195 -15.36 7.60 -20.79
N VAL A 196 -16.56 8.05 -20.37
CA VAL A 196 -16.77 8.73 -19.09
C VAL A 196 -16.42 7.82 -17.91
N ILE A 197 -16.90 6.57 -17.92
CA ILE A 197 -16.64 5.62 -16.83
C ILE A 197 -15.14 5.26 -16.74
N SER A 198 -14.47 5.08 -17.87
CA SER A 198 -13.04 4.75 -17.90
C SER A 198 -12.15 5.91 -17.47
N SER A 199 -12.62 7.15 -17.59
CA SER A 199 -11.90 8.34 -17.19
C SER A 199 -11.83 8.58 -15.69
N ILE A 200 -12.55 7.78 -14.85
CA ILE A 200 -12.56 7.95 -13.40
C ILE A 200 -11.18 7.64 -12.80
N PRO A 201 -10.46 8.64 -12.29
CA PRO A 201 -9.07 8.47 -11.87
C PRO A 201 -8.93 7.88 -10.45
N ASN A 202 -10.01 7.89 -9.65
CA ASN A 202 -9.97 7.53 -8.25
C ASN A 202 -10.46 6.10 -8.02
N MET A 203 -9.52 5.18 -7.83
CA MET A 203 -9.85 3.76 -7.57
C MET A 203 -10.67 3.53 -6.29
N ASN A 204 -10.65 4.43 -5.31
CA ASN A 204 -11.51 4.29 -4.13
C ASN A 204 -13.00 4.35 -4.49
N ASN A 205 -13.35 5.09 -5.55
CA ASN A 205 -14.72 5.23 -6.04
C ASN A 205 -15.16 4.04 -6.91
N THR A 206 -14.24 3.21 -7.36
CA THR A 206 -14.50 2.07 -8.26
C THR A 206 -14.30 0.70 -7.60
N GLY A 207 -14.44 0.63 -6.28
CA GLY A 207 -14.21 -0.61 -5.52
C GLY A 207 -12.76 -1.09 -5.57
N ARG A 208 -11.81 -0.18 -5.73
CA ARG A 208 -10.36 -0.41 -5.89
C ARG A 208 -9.98 -1.20 -7.14
N LEU A 209 -10.86 -1.23 -8.14
CA LEU A 209 -10.59 -1.86 -9.42
C LEU A 209 -10.21 -0.80 -10.47
N PRO A 210 -9.05 -0.91 -11.14
CA PRO A 210 -8.64 0.06 -12.16
C PRO A 210 -9.52 -0.03 -13.40
N SER A 211 -9.67 1.07 -14.15
CA SER A 211 -10.36 1.06 -15.43
C SER A 211 -9.57 0.31 -16.51
N ILE A 212 -8.25 0.32 -16.38
CA ILE A 212 -7.34 -0.38 -17.28
C ILE A 212 -6.35 -1.16 -16.41
N GLY A 213 -6.35 -2.47 -16.54
CA GLY A 213 -5.33 -3.35 -16.02
C GLY A 213 -4.11 -3.35 -16.95
N LEU A 214 -2.91 -3.23 -16.38
CA LEU A 214 -1.65 -3.31 -17.13
C LEU A 214 -0.80 -4.39 -16.48
N VAL A 215 -0.38 -5.38 -17.28
CA VAL A 215 0.35 -6.53 -16.77
C VAL A 215 1.38 -7.05 -17.78
N HIS A 216 2.55 -7.47 -17.27
CA HIS A 216 3.55 -8.20 -18.03
C HIS A 216 4.23 -9.23 -17.12
N LEU A 217 4.86 -10.24 -17.69
CA LEU A 217 5.66 -11.22 -16.93
C LEU A 217 6.81 -10.54 -16.19
N GLY A 218 7.03 -10.93 -14.95
CA GLY A 218 8.04 -10.34 -14.06
C GLY A 218 7.62 -9.02 -13.42
N MET A 219 6.39 -8.54 -13.65
CA MET A 219 5.90 -7.31 -13.01
C MET A 219 5.67 -7.53 -11.51
N ILE A 220 6.22 -6.63 -10.69
CA ILE A 220 5.91 -6.63 -9.26
C ILE A 220 4.60 -5.89 -9.04
N ILE A 221 3.61 -6.62 -8.53
CA ILE A 221 2.25 -6.12 -8.30
C ILE A 221 1.93 -5.98 -6.82
N ARG A 222 0.85 -5.29 -6.58
CA ARG A 222 0.14 -5.22 -5.32
C ARG A 222 -1.34 -5.54 -5.56
N LEU A 223 -1.91 -6.39 -4.71
CA LEU A 223 -3.34 -6.69 -4.73
C LEU A 223 -4.12 -5.46 -4.22
N THR A 224 -5.15 -5.08 -4.94
CA THR A 224 -6.04 -3.98 -4.54
C THR A 224 -7.23 -4.45 -3.72
N ASN A 225 -7.59 -5.71 -3.84
CA ASN A 225 -8.63 -6.40 -3.07
C ASN A 225 -8.12 -7.75 -2.57
N THR A 226 -8.78 -8.30 -1.56
CA THR A 226 -8.52 -9.65 -1.10
C THR A 226 -8.92 -10.66 -2.18
N VAL A 227 -7.98 -11.53 -2.55
CA VAL A 227 -8.19 -12.65 -3.47
C VAL A 227 -8.45 -13.90 -2.66
N GLU A 228 -7.58 -14.22 -1.71
CA GLU A 228 -7.72 -15.37 -0.81
C GLU A 228 -7.13 -15.04 0.56
N ALA A 229 -7.98 -15.12 1.60
CA ALA A 229 -7.53 -14.89 2.97
C ALA A 229 -6.98 -16.20 3.57
N PRO A 230 -6.01 -16.09 4.48
CA PRO A 230 -5.46 -14.87 5.07
C PRO A 230 -4.23 -14.29 4.35
N GLU A 231 -3.63 -14.97 3.38
CA GLU A 231 -2.31 -14.63 2.84
C GLU A 231 -2.39 -13.65 1.65
N ALA A 232 -3.41 -13.80 0.79
CA ALA A 232 -3.60 -12.99 -0.42
C ALA A 232 -4.65 -11.91 -0.18
N VAL A 233 -4.35 -11.00 0.73
CA VAL A 233 -5.24 -9.90 1.12
C VAL A 233 -4.87 -8.59 0.40
N THR A 234 -5.71 -7.59 0.55
CA THR A 234 -5.42 -6.23 0.08
C THR A 234 -4.03 -5.78 0.53
N ASP A 235 -3.29 -5.17 -0.38
CA ASP A 235 -1.90 -4.71 -0.23
C ASP A 235 -0.83 -5.83 -0.17
N SER A 236 -1.19 -7.12 -0.26
CA SER A 236 -0.23 -8.19 -0.51
C SER A 236 0.50 -7.94 -1.83
N THR A 237 1.81 -8.22 -1.84
CA THR A 237 2.66 -7.99 -3.02
C THR A 237 3.22 -9.29 -3.56
N GLY A 238 3.46 -9.33 -4.86
CA GLY A 238 4.01 -10.50 -5.52
C GLY A 238 4.51 -10.18 -6.94
N GLU A 239 5.07 -11.18 -7.58
CA GLU A 239 5.57 -11.11 -8.95
C GLU A 239 4.64 -11.88 -9.88
N VAL A 240 4.35 -11.32 -11.06
CA VAL A 240 3.62 -12.00 -12.12
C VAL A 240 4.51 -13.05 -12.76
N VAL A 241 4.16 -14.32 -12.56
CA VAL A 241 4.93 -15.47 -13.05
C VAL A 241 4.22 -16.24 -14.17
N GLY A 242 2.93 -15.94 -14.42
CA GLY A 242 2.15 -16.52 -15.51
C GLY A 242 1.03 -15.61 -15.95
N ILE A 243 0.67 -15.68 -17.23
CA ILE A 243 -0.46 -14.98 -17.84
C ILE A 243 -1.16 -15.99 -18.75
N ASP A 244 -2.31 -16.48 -18.33
CA ASP A 244 -3.12 -17.43 -19.07
C ASP A 244 -4.24 -16.66 -19.77
N LEU A 245 -4.17 -16.61 -21.10
CA LEU A 245 -5.17 -15.96 -21.93
C LEU A 245 -6.43 -16.81 -22.00
N ASP A 246 -7.59 -16.13 -22.06
CA ASP A 246 -8.86 -16.80 -22.31
C ASP A 246 -8.80 -17.56 -23.64
N PRO A 247 -9.31 -18.79 -23.75
CA PRO A 247 -9.34 -19.56 -25.00
C PRO A 247 -10.03 -18.83 -26.17
N ASP A 248 -11.01 -17.96 -25.85
CA ASP A 248 -11.75 -17.17 -26.82
C ASP A 248 -11.07 -15.82 -27.16
N GLU A 249 -9.89 -15.54 -26.57
CA GLU A 249 -9.13 -14.33 -26.89
C GLU A 249 -8.63 -14.38 -28.34
N PRO A 250 -8.93 -13.39 -29.20
CA PRO A 250 -8.44 -13.34 -30.56
C PRO A 250 -6.93 -13.50 -30.67
N SER A 251 -6.45 -14.27 -31.64
CA SER A 251 -5.03 -14.41 -31.86
C SER A 251 -4.41 -13.09 -32.32
N ALA A 252 -3.18 -12.80 -31.87
CA ALA A 252 -2.45 -11.58 -32.25
C ALA A 252 -2.28 -11.42 -33.79
N ALA A 253 -2.39 -12.51 -34.53
CA ALA A 253 -2.30 -12.50 -36.01
C ALA A 253 -3.58 -12.00 -36.72
N THR A 254 -4.72 -12.00 -36.02
CA THR A 254 -6.03 -11.54 -36.57
C THR A 254 -6.30 -10.07 -36.24
N GLU A 255 -5.53 -9.45 -35.37
CA GLU A 255 -5.71 -8.04 -35.04
C GLU A 255 -4.86 -7.15 -35.95
N HIS A 256 -5.52 -6.23 -36.66
CA HIS A 256 -4.87 -5.03 -37.19
C HIS A 256 -4.50 -4.09 -36.02
N THR A 257 -3.71 -4.57 -35.10
CA THR A 257 -3.26 -3.78 -33.97
C THR A 257 -2.30 -2.72 -34.48
N SER A 258 -2.59 -1.47 -34.20
CA SER A 258 -1.66 -0.36 -34.38
C SER A 258 -0.35 -0.75 -33.68
N ALA A 259 0.66 -1.06 -34.47
CA ALA A 259 1.90 -1.67 -34.08
C ALA A 259 2.74 -0.73 -33.21
N ILE A 260 2.40 -0.64 -31.92
CA ILE A 260 3.40 -0.31 -30.92
C ILE A 260 3.98 -1.64 -30.50
N GLU A 261 5.19 -1.93 -30.97
CA GLU A 261 5.95 -3.12 -30.66
C GLU A 261 5.93 -3.40 -29.14
N GLY A 262 5.55 -4.60 -28.74
CA GLY A 262 5.53 -5.00 -27.32
C GLY A 262 4.27 -4.64 -26.53
N ILE A 263 3.19 -4.15 -27.14
CA ILE A 263 1.91 -3.89 -26.47
C ILE A 263 0.80 -4.70 -27.12
N ARG A 264 0.00 -5.42 -26.31
CA ARG A 264 -1.18 -6.15 -26.75
C ARG A 264 -2.41 -5.75 -25.92
N ILE A 265 -3.50 -5.36 -26.58
CA ILE A 265 -4.79 -5.11 -25.94
C ILE A 265 -5.57 -6.42 -25.92
N LEU A 266 -6.09 -6.80 -24.76
CA LEU A 266 -6.92 -7.99 -24.61
C LEU A 266 -8.40 -7.64 -24.64
N HIS A 267 -9.19 -8.49 -25.29
CA HIS A 267 -10.65 -8.40 -25.32
C HIS A 267 -11.29 -9.21 -24.19
N MET A 268 -10.61 -10.26 -23.75
CA MET A 268 -11.04 -11.12 -22.67
C MET A 268 -10.17 -10.92 -21.43
N GLN A 269 -10.73 -11.23 -20.26
CA GLN A 269 -10.00 -11.10 -18.99
C GLN A 269 -9.08 -12.31 -18.81
N PRO A 270 -7.76 -12.13 -18.69
CA PRO A 270 -6.84 -13.22 -18.46
C PRO A 270 -6.88 -13.69 -16.99
N ILE A 271 -6.33 -14.87 -16.73
CA ILE A 271 -5.96 -15.33 -15.39
C ILE A 271 -4.48 -15.04 -15.20
N ILE A 272 -4.15 -14.37 -14.08
CA ILE A 272 -2.77 -14.00 -13.78
C ILE A 272 -2.25 -14.86 -12.64
N THR A 273 -1.19 -15.60 -12.87
CA THR A 273 -0.49 -16.31 -11.80
C THR A 273 0.51 -15.38 -11.14
N VAL A 274 0.34 -15.17 -9.83
CA VAL A 274 1.17 -14.28 -9.02
C VAL A 274 1.87 -15.09 -7.93
N LYS A 275 3.20 -14.98 -7.83
CA LYS A 275 3.99 -15.50 -6.72
C LYS A 275 4.06 -14.44 -5.61
N LEU A 276 3.38 -14.67 -4.50
CA LEU A 276 3.33 -13.74 -3.37
C LEU A 276 4.66 -13.71 -2.62
N HIS A 277 5.07 -12.53 -2.19
CA HIS A 277 6.29 -12.36 -1.40
C HIS A 277 6.07 -12.82 0.05
N GLY A 278 6.97 -13.66 0.55
CA GLY A 278 6.96 -14.13 1.93
C GLY A 278 5.89 -15.18 2.27
N VAL A 279 5.15 -15.65 1.28
CA VAL A 279 4.12 -16.69 1.43
C VAL A 279 4.64 -18.01 0.91
N ARG A 280 4.44 -19.09 1.67
CA ARG A 280 4.85 -20.46 1.32
C ARG A 280 3.68 -21.44 1.15
N THR A 281 2.46 -20.97 1.38
CA THR A 281 1.24 -21.77 1.23
C THR A 281 1.04 -22.13 -0.25
N GLU A 282 0.66 -23.39 -0.52
CA GLU A 282 0.31 -23.83 -1.87
C GLU A 282 -1.20 -23.60 -2.09
N PHE A 283 -1.54 -22.69 -3.00
CA PHE A 283 -2.93 -22.35 -3.33
C PHE A 283 -3.40 -23.03 -4.63
N LEU A 284 -2.48 -23.29 -5.55
CA LEU A 284 -2.82 -23.87 -6.83
C LEU A 284 -2.84 -25.40 -6.72
N PRO A 285 -3.82 -26.06 -7.37
CA PRO A 285 -3.86 -27.54 -7.38
C PRO A 285 -2.53 -28.10 -7.91
N PRO A 286 -2.09 -29.26 -7.37
CA PRO A 286 -0.86 -29.90 -7.82
C PRO A 286 -0.98 -30.22 -9.31
N VAL A 287 -0.29 -29.47 -10.17
CA VAL A 287 -0.05 -29.89 -11.55
C VAL A 287 1.03 -30.97 -11.46
N SER A 288 0.87 -32.07 -12.15
CA SER A 288 1.88 -33.12 -12.19
C SER A 288 3.24 -32.54 -12.56
N CYS A 289 4.17 -32.53 -11.60
CA CYS A 289 5.56 -32.21 -11.91
C CYS A 289 6.05 -33.28 -12.88
N THR A 290 6.53 -32.89 -14.05
CA THR A 290 7.04 -33.80 -15.08
C THR A 290 8.23 -34.63 -14.59
N LEU A 291 8.85 -34.22 -13.47
CA LEU A 291 10.00 -34.87 -12.84
C LEU A 291 9.62 -35.79 -11.68
N HIS A 292 8.40 -35.71 -11.14
CA HIS A 292 7.95 -36.47 -9.97
C HIS A 292 6.51 -36.94 -10.12
N ALA A 293 6.24 -38.18 -9.74
CA ALA A 293 4.86 -38.69 -9.68
C ALA A 293 4.01 -37.90 -8.67
N ALA A 294 2.74 -37.68 -8.96
CA ALA A 294 1.79 -36.78 -8.28
C ALA A 294 1.56 -37.04 -6.78
N THR A 295 2.24 -37.96 -6.14
CA THR A 295 1.99 -38.43 -4.78
C THR A 295 3.09 -38.15 -3.75
N SER A 296 4.23 -37.57 -4.14
CA SER A 296 5.29 -37.24 -3.20
C SER A 296 5.55 -35.73 -3.15
N ALA A 297 5.37 -35.13 -1.98
CA ALA A 297 5.83 -33.77 -1.70
C ALA A 297 7.36 -33.73 -1.91
N CYS A 298 7.79 -33.21 -3.02
CA CYS A 298 9.21 -33.02 -3.31
C CYS A 298 9.74 -31.80 -2.57
N ARG A 299 10.56 -32.00 -1.55
CA ARG A 299 11.16 -30.91 -0.76
C ARG A 299 12.30 -30.19 -1.45
N ASP A 300 12.93 -30.80 -2.45
CA ASP A 300 14.18 -30.31 -3.05
C ASP A 300 14.06 -29.98 -4.55
N CYS A 301 12.87 -30.00 -5.12
CA CYS A 301 12.67 -29.70 -6.53
C CYS A 301 12.40 -28.21 -6.72
N THR A 302 13.26 -27.51 -7.46
CA THR A 302 13.10 -26.08 -7.79
C THR A 302 11.79 -25.76 -8.49
N SER A 303 11.22 -26.73 -9.27
CA SER A 303 9.91 -26.57 -9.90
C SER A 303 8.75 -26.68 -8.92
N CYS A 304 8.90 -27.47 -7.84
CA CYS A 304 7.90 -27.56 -6.76
C CYS A 304 8.01 -26.37 -5.81
N ASP A 305 9.21 -25.91 -5.48
CA ASP A 305 9.45 -24.72 -4.66
C ASP A 305 8.96 -23.44 -5.37
N PHE A 306 8.99 -23.41 -6.70
CA PHE A 306 8.45 -22.30 -7.49
C PHE A 306 6.94 -22.08 -7.27
N ARG A 307 6.16 -23.11 -6.95
CA ARG A 307 4.70 -23.01 -6.73
C ARG A 307 4.29 -22.47 -5.38
N ALA A 308 5.13 -22.66 -4.37
CA ALA A 308 4.84 -22.15 -3.04
C ALA A 308 4.62 -20.64 -3.11
N GLY A 309 3.46 -20.19 -2.61
CA GLY A 309 3.03 -18.79 -2.67
C GLY A 309 2.44 -18.32 -4.00
N CYS A 310 2.26 -19.21 -5.00
CA CYS A 310 1.60 -18.86 -6.25
C CYS A 310 0.08 -18.93 -6.11
N ILE A 311 -0.61 -17.85 -6.51
CA ILE A 311 -2.07 -17.75 -6.58
C ILE A 311 -2.55 -17.42 -7.98
N ALA A 312 -3.76 -17.86 -8.33
CA ALA A 312 -4.47 -17.39 -9.51
C ALA A 312 -5.26 -16.11 -9.17
N VAL A 313 -4.99 -15.04 -9.88
CA VAL A 313 -5.72 -13.77 -9.76
C VAL A 313 -6.65 -13.63 -10.96
N GLU A 314 -7.94 -13.76 -10.70
CA GLU A 314 -9.00 -13.60 -11.69
C GLU A 314 -9.67 -12.23 -11.57
N ALA A 315 -10.34 -11.80 -12.65
CA ALA A 315 -11.10 -10.57 -12.63
C ALA A 315 -12.29 -10.67 -11.67
N GLN A 316 -12.32 -9.75 -10.70
CA GLN A 316 -13.37 -9.63 -9.68
C GLN A 316 -14.40 -8.58 -10.07
N LEU A 317 -15.66 -8.82 -9.72
CA LEU A 317 -16.72 -7.82 -9.79
C LEU A 317 -16.65 -6.93 -8.54
N SER A 318 -16.79 -5.61 -8.69
CA SER A 318 -16.87 -4.70 -7.54
C SER A 318 -18.00 -5.11 -6.59
N ARG A 319 -17.73 -5.17 -5.28
CA ARG A 319 -18.72 -5.61 -4.27
C ARG A 319 -19.96 -4.73 -4.22
N ARG A 320 -19.80 -3.44 -4.54
CA ARG A 320 -20.89 -2.46 -4.59
C ARG A 320 -20.82 -1.72 -5.90
N SER A 321 -21.98 -1.26 -6.39
CA SER A 321 -22.03 -0.28 -7.46
C SER A 321 -21.48 1.06 -6.96
N PHE A 322 -20.96 1.84 -7.87
CA PHE A 322 -20.51 3.20 -7.61
C PHE A 322 -21.23 4.19 -8.54
N PRO A 323 -21.54 5.39 -8.05
CA PRO A 323 -22.21 6.41 -8.86
C PRO A 323 -21.22 7.06 -9.82
N VAL A 324 -21.65 7.31 -11.03
CA VAL A 324 -20.93 8.06 -12.07
C VAL A 324 -21.84 9.17 -12.56
N GLU A 325 -21.39 10.42 -12.47
CA GLU A 325 -22.08 11.56 -13.02
C GLU A 325 -21.77 11.69 -14.52
N VAL A 326 -22.81 11.71 -15.34
CA VAL A 326 -22.71 11.75 -16.79
C VAL A 326 -23.48 12.95 -17.30
N GLN A 327 -22.82 13.85 -18.01
CA GLN A 327 -23.47 14.99 -18.65
C GLN A 327 -24.10 14.56 -19.98
N ASP A 328 -25.30 15.05 -20.30
CA ASP A 328 -25.87 14.93 -21.64
C ASP A 328 -25.04 15.74 -22.64
N PRO A 329 -24.48 15.13 -23.69
CA PRO A 329 -23.64 15.85 -24.66
C PRO A 329 -24.34 17.02 -25.39
N GLY A 330 -25.68 17.10 -25.30
CA GLY A 330 -26.48 18.14 -25.98
C GLY A 330 -27.19 19.10 -25.03
N SER A 331 -26.98 19.01 -23.72
CA SER A 331 -27.63 19.88 -22.73
C SER A 331 -26.80 19.94 -21.44
N ASP A 332 -27.20 20.86 -20.52
CA ASP A 332 -26.60 20.93 -19.18
C ASP A 332 -27.20 19.92 -18.19
N THR A 333 -27.94 18.94 -18.68
CA THR A 333 -28.57 17.91 -17.83
C THR A 333 -27.53 16.87 -17.40
N TRP A 334 -27.51 16.55 -16.11
CA TRP A 334 -26.67 15.54 -15.53
C TRP A 334 -27.49 14.32 -15.10
N TYR A 335 -26.93 13.14 -15.31
CA TYR A 335 -27.49 11.86 -14.91
C TYR A 335 -26.53 11.16 -13.97
N THR A 336 -27.04 10.59 -12.88
CA THR A 336 -26.26 9.66 -12.04
C THR A 336 -26.54 8.23 -12.46
N ILE A 337 -25.54 7.54 -13.00
CA ILE A 337 -25.62 6.11 -13.31
C ILE A 337 -24.93 5.30 -12.25
N GLN A 338 -25.45 4.07 -12.00
CA GLN A 338 -24.81 3.11 -11.08
C GLN A 338 -24.05 2.09 -11.91
N VAL A 339 -22.77 1.93 -11.60
CA VAL A 339 -21.87 1.07 -12.36
C VAL A 339 -21.27 0.00 -11.44
N GLN A 340 -21.21 -1.24 -11.92
CA GLN A 340 -20.36 -2.29 -11.34
C GLN A 340 -19.22 -2.59 -12.30
N ARG A 341 -18.00 -2.67 -11.78
CA ARG A 341 -16.79 -2.94 -12.56
C ARG A 341 -16.28 -4.36 -12.32
N ARG A 342 -15.95 -5.06 -13.41
CA ARG A 342 -15.19 -6.30 -13.36
C ARG A 342 -13.78 -6.07 -13.90
N GLN A 343 -12.78 -6.33 -13.07
CA GLN A 343 -11.36 -6.14 -13.41
C GLN A 343 -10.46 -6.96 -12.52
N LEU A 344 -9.22 -7.18 -12.93
CA LEU A 344 -8.16 -7.76 -12.12
C LEU A 344 -7.92 -6.89 -10.87
N PRO A 345 -7.98 -7.47 -9.65
CA PRO A 345 -7.81 -6.72 -8.41
C PRO A 345 -6.33 -6.48 -8.08
N MET A 346 -5.59 -5.93 -9.03
CA MET A 346 -4.16 -5.68 -8.85
C MET A 346 -3.68 -4.44 -9.62
N THR A 347 -2.55 -3.91 -9.19
CA THR A 347 -1.85 -2.78 -9.83
C THR A 347 -0.35 -2.93 -9.63
N ILE A 348 0.45 -2.18 -10.38
CA ILE A 348 1.90 -2.17 -10.16
C ILE A 348 2.22 -1.66 -8.76
N LYS A 349 3.11 -2.36 -8.03
CA LYS A 349 3.52 -1.99 -6.67
C LYS A 349 4.18 -0.61 -6.63
N ALA A 350 4.94 -0.27 -7.66
CA ALA A 350 5.72 0.96 -7.71
C ALA A 350 4.89 2.26 -7.78
N ALA A 351 3.58 2.21 -8.04
CA ALA A 351 2.71 3.39 -8.11
C ALA A 351 1.64 3.34 -7.02
N SER A 352 1.71 4.23 -6.02
CA SER A 352 0.85 4.18 -4.85
C SER A 352 0.58 5.55 -4.22
N THR A 353 -0.43 5.61 -3.34
CA THR A 353 -0.64 6.81 -2.52
C THR A 353 0.30 6.79 -1.31
N ILE A 354 0.47 7.97 -0.70
CA ILE A 354 1.30 8.12 0.52
C ILE A 354 0.84 7.21 1.67
N ASN A 355 -0.46 6.96 1.80
CA ASN A 355 -1.00 6.07 2.84
C ASN A 355 -0.49 4.63 2.68
N THR A 356 -0.33 4.16 1.46
CA THR A 356 0.18 2.81 1.18
C THR A 356 1.69 2.68 1.44
N LEU A 357 2.42 3.81 1.44
CA LEU A 357 3.86 3.81 1.75
C LEU A 357 4.16 3.72 3.26
N GLN A 358 3.16 3.80 4.13
CA GLN A 358 3.38 3.63 5.56
C GLN A 358 3.98 2.25 5.84
N GLY A 359 5.00 2.20 6.69
CA GLY A 359 5.72 0.97 7.00
C GLY A 359 6.71 0.50 5.92
N VAL A 360 6.59 0.98 4.67
CA VAL A 360 7.46 0.58 3.56
C VAL A 360 8.76 1.38 3.56
N THR A 361 9.88 0.74 3.30
CA THR A 361 11.13 1.39 2.88
C THR A 361 11.15 1.42 1.36
N THR A 362 11.30 2.61 0.78
CA THR A 362 11.30 2.76 -0.68
C THR A 362 12.72 2.58 -1.23
N ASP A 363 13.09 1.34 -1.46
CA ASP A 363 14.33 0.97 -2.10
C ASP A 363 14.01 0.44 -3.53
N PRO A 364 14.70 0.89 -4.56
CA PRO A 364 15.91 1.72 -4.58
C PRO A 364 15.68 3.23 -4.46
N GLY A 365 14.45 3.74 -4.42
CA GLY A 365 14.18 5.16 -4.23
C GLY A 365 12.70 5.55 -4.40
N LEU A 366 12.41 6.82 -4.18
CA LEU A 366 11.08 7.41 -4.22
C LEU A 366 11.03 8.63 -5.14
N ILE A 367 10.08 8.67 -6.06
CA ILE A 367 9.65 9.87 -6.77
C ILE A 367 8.34 10.31 -6.12
N PHE A 368 8.36 11.48 -5.49
CA PHE A 368 7.20 11.99 -4.76
C PHE A 368 6.63 13.26 -5.38
N HIS A 369 5.33 13.24 -5.70
CA HIS A 369 4.60 14.39 -6.23
C HIS A 369 3.94 15.15 -5.10
N TRP A 370 4.40 16.38 -4.84
CA TRP A 370 3.97 17.21 -3.71
C TRP A 370 2.63 17.94 -3.91
N LYS A 371 1.75 17.42 -4.75
CA LYS A 371 0.45 18.03 -5.01
C LYS A 371 -0.55 17.68 -3.91
N PHE A 372 -0.59 18.47 -2.86
CA PHE A 372 -1.58 18.32 -1.79
C PHE A 372 -2.97 18.75 -2.26
N PRO A 373 -4.02 17.97 -1.97
CA PRO A 373 -5.38 18.38 -2.25
C PRO A 373 -5.81 19.53 -1.32
N ARG A 374 -6.74 20.35 -1.78
CA ARG A 374 -7.24 21.52 -1.03
C ARG A 374 -7.87 21.16 0.31
N PHE A 375 -8.46 19.96 0.41
CA PHE A 375 -9.09 19.46 1.62
C PHE A 375 -8.11 18.91 2.68
N PHE A 376 -6.81 18.82 2.38
CA PHE A 376 -5.83 18.43 3.39
C PHE A 376 -5.66 19.57 4.39
N SER A 377 -5.93 19.28 5.67
CA SER A 377 -5.58 20.17 6.77
C SER A 377 -4.06 20.36 6.87
N SER A 378 -3.64 21.38 7.61
CA SER A 378 -2.21 21.59 7.93
C SER A 378 -1.59 20.35 8.59
N GLU A 379 -2.32 19.69 9.46
CA GLU A 379 -1.91 18.46 10.13
C GLU A 379 -1.67 17.31 9.15
N LEU A 380 -2.64 17.06 8.25
CA LEU A 380 -2.48 16.01 7.23
C LEU A 380 -1.34 16.31 6.28
N ARG A 381 -1.10 17.58 5.94
CA ARG A 381 0.06 17.97 5.12
C ARG A 381 1.36 17.70 5.83
N TRP A 382 1.44 18.00 7.14
CA TRP A 382 2.62 17.71 7.94
C TRP A 382 2.87 16.20 8.02
N LEU A 383 1.87 15.40 8.38
CA LEU A 383 1.97 13.95 8.48
C LEU A 383 2.39 13.31 7.15
N ALA A 384 1.77 13.74 6.04
CA ALA A 384 2.14 13.26 4.71
C ALA A 384 3.58 13.66 4.34
N THR A 385 4.03 14.86 4.72
CA THR A 385 5.41 15.32 4.52
C THR A 385 6.38 14.46 5.32
N TYR A 386 6.09 14.21 6.58
CA TYR A 386 6.90 13.35 7.44
C TYR A 386 7.00 11.93 6.87
N VAL A 387 5.87 11.33 6.46
CA VAL A 387 5.87 10.01 5.83
C VAL A 387 6.72 10.03 4.56
N ALA A 388 6.53 10.98 3.64
CA ALA A 388 7.27 11.05 2.38
C ALA A 388 8.79 11.15 2.60
N LEU A 389 9.23 12.04 3.50
CA LEU A 389 10.65 12.22 3.81
C LEU A 389 11.26 11.04 4.58
N SER A 390 10.44 10.24 5.27
CA SER A 390 10.90 9.09 6.06
C SER A 390 10.86 7.75 5.29
N ARG A 391 10.51 7.73 4.02
CA ARG A 391 10.47 6.46 3.25
C ARG A 391 11.77 6.08 2.57
N PRO A 392 12.46 7.00 1.84
CA PRO A 392 13.75 6.66 1.21
C PRO A 392 14.86 6.56 2.26
N PRO A 393 15.86 5.69 2.07
CA PRO A 393 16.99 5.55 2.99
C PRO A 393 17.90 6.79 3.04
N SER A 394 17.90 7.60 1.99
CA SER A 394 18.67 8.85 1.89
C SER A 394 17.95 9.89 1.01
N LEU A 395 18.27 11.19 1.18
CA LEU A 395 17.76 12.24 0.29
C LEU A 395 18.23 12.07 -1.16
N ALA A 396 19.36 11.40 -1.39
CA ALA A 396 19.83 11.07 -2.75
C ALA A 396 18.89 10.09 -3.47
N GLN A 397 18.12 9.30 -2.71
CA GLN A 397 17.11 8.36 -3.21
C GLN A 397 15.69 8.96 -3.21
N LEU A 398 15.59 10.29 -3.07
CA LEU A 398 14.34 11.05 -3.21
C LEU A 398 14.40 11.95 -4.42
N ILE A 399 13.43 11.83 -5.30
CA ILE A 399 13.14 12.79 -6.35
C ILE A 399 11.80 13.45 -6.02
N SER A 400 11.82 14.75 -5.84
CA SER A 400 10.63 15.54 -5.60
C SER A 400 10.13 16.16 -6.90
N VAL A 401 8.79 16.22 -7.05
CA VAL A 401 8.13 16.86 -8.18
C VAL A 401 7.13 17.87 -7.65
N GLY A 402 7.35 19.14 -7.92
CA GLY A 402 6.47 20.24 -7.54
C GLY A 402 6.51 20.54 -6.03
N VAL A 403 7.71 20.72 -5.49
CA VAL A 403 7.88 21.14 -4.09
C VAL A 403 7.17 22.47 -3.85
N PRO A 404 6.15 22.52 -2.98
CA PRO A 404 5.42 23.75 -2.73
C PRO A 404 6.25 24.74 -1.91
N ASP A 405 6.01 26.05 -2.09
CA ASP A 405 6.76 27.10 -1.36
C ASP A 405 6.57 26.99 0.15
N GLU A 406 5.40 26.56 0.60
CA GLU A 406 5.09 26.32 2.00
C GLU A 406 5.75 25.08 2.61
N LEU A 407 6.41 24.20 1.85
CA LEU A 407 6.98 22.96 2.38
C LEU A 407 7.94 23.20 3.55
N ARG A 408 8.74 24.26 3.47
CA ARG A 408 9.64 24.62 4.56
C ARG A 408 8.90 24.91 5.86
N SER A 409 7.85 25.73 5.78
CA SER A 409 7.03 26.06 6.95
C SER A 409 6.30 24.83 7.52
N ILE A 410 5.85 23.91 6.65
CA ILE A 410 5.27 22.63 7.07
C ILE A 410 6.29 21.81 7.87
N ILE A 411 7.51 21.65 7.37
CA ILE A 411 8.57 20.89 8.06
C ILE A 411 8.93 21.54 9.42
N GLU A 412 9.04 22.88 9.44
CA GLU A 412 9.46 23.65 10.62
C GLU A 412 8.37 23.80 11.68
N ALA A 413 7.11 23.53 11.35
CA ALA A 413 5.97 23.65 12.26
C ALA A 413 6.01 22.66 13.44
N GLY A 414 6.66 21.51 13.25
CA GLY A 414 6.61 20.40 14.19
C GLY A 414 5.36 19.55 14.07
N PRO A 415 5.26 18.47 14.83
CA PRO A 415 4.12 17.55 14.76
C PRO A 415 2.82 18.25 15.15
N PRO A 416 1.67 17.76 14.67
CA PRO A 416 0.36 18.29 15.05
C PRO A 416 0.19 18.32 16.56
N GLU A 417 -0.39 19.40 17.06
CA GLU A 417 -0.58 19.64 18.48
C GLU A 417 -1.37 18.48 19.12
N GLY A 418 -0.91 18.06 20.29
CA GLY A 418 -1.56 17.06 21.11
C GLY A 418 -1.32 15.59 20.68
N ILE A 419 -0.67 15.27 19.56
CA ILE A 419 -0.38 13.86 19.23
C ILE A 419 0.63 13.28 20.20
N LEU A 420 1.78 13.94 20.37
CA LEU A 420 2.83 13.48 21.26
C LEU A 420 2.39 13.54 22.73
N SER A 421 1.72 14.63 23.15
CA SER A 421 1.22 14.73 24.52
C SER A 421 0.19 13.65 24.84
N ARG A 422 -0.74 13.35 23.95
CA ARG A 422 -1.70 12.25 24.16
C ARG A 422 -1.04 10.89 24.26
N PHE A 423 0.03 10.64 23.53
CA PHE A 423 0.81 9.42 23.66
C PHE A 423 1.54 9.40 25.03
N ASP A 424 2.17 10.49 25.41
CA ASP A 424 2.86 10.63 26.71
C ASP A 424 1.86 10.48 27.87
N ASP A 425 0.72 11.16 27.83
CA ASP A 425 -0.35 11.03 28.85
C ASP A 425 -0.85 9.59 28.98
N MET A 426 -0.79 8.82 27.90
CA MET A 426 -1.27 7.44 27.89
C MET A 426 -0.23 6.45 28.41
N PHE A 427 1.05 6.68 28.15
CA PHE A 427 2.08 5.65 28.30
C PHE A 427 3.34 6.04 29.08
N LYS A 428 3.55 7.30 29.45
CA LYS A 428 4.79 7.77 30.10
C LYS A 428 5.15 6.97 31.32
N GLU A 429 4.19 6.76 32.23
CA GLU A 429 4.43 5.98 33.47
C GLU A 429 4.81 4.53 33.16
N LYS A 430 4.17 3.92 32.13
CA LYS A 430 4.46 2.55 31.72
C LYS A 430 5.82 2.43 31.02
N GLU A 431 6.21 3.43 30.25
CA GLU A 431 7.53 3.50 29.62
C GLU A 431 8.63 3.59 30.71
N GLU A 432 8.44 4.45 31.71
CA GLU A 432 9.36 4.58 32.85
C GLU A 432 9.47 3.26 33.65
N ALA A 433 8.34 2.61 33.97
CA ALA A 433 8.31 1.31 34.62
C ALA A 433 8.97 0.20 33.78
N THR A 434 8.78 0.24 32.45
CA THR A 434 9.42 -0.69 31.51
C THR A 434 10.94 -0.56 31.54
N HIS A 435 11.46 0.65 31.53
CA HIS A 435 12.92 0.88 31.63
C HIS A 435 13.52 0.38 32.96
N ILE A 436 12.83 0.60 34.05
CA ILE A 436 13.25 0.10 35.35
C ILE A 436 13.31 -1.43 35.35
N ARG A 437 12.22 -2.08 34.88
CA ARG A 437 12.14 -3.55 34.81
C ARG A 437 13.18 -4.14 33.86
N ALA A 438 13.40 -3.51 32.70
CA ALA A 438 14.42 -3.95 31.75
C ALA A 438 15.82 -3.93 32.37
N ALA A 439 16.18 -2.84 33.11
CA ALA A 439 17.45 -2.74 33.77
C ALA A 439 17.62 -3.80 34.90
N GLU A 440 16.55 -4.15 35.61
CA GLU A 440 16.56 -5.23 36.60
C GLU A 440 16.84 -6.57 35.93
N VAL A 441 16.09 -6.92 34.88
CA VAL A 441 16.25 -8.17 34.14
C VAL A 441 17.63 -8.30 33.50
N MET A 442 18.17 -7.23 32.93
CA MET A 442 19.52 -7.22 32.36
C MET A 442 20.56 -7.54 33.48
N ARG A 443 20.39 -6.96 34.67
CA ARG A 443 21.26 -7.22 35.83
C ARG A 443 21.12 -8.67 36.31
N GLU A 444 19.89 -9.20 36.40
CA GLU A 444 19.61 -10.60 36.75
C GLU A 444 20.25 -11.60 35.77
N LEU A 445 20.31 -11.23 34.49
CA LEU A 445 20.88 -12.04 33.41
C LEU A 445 22.40 -11.85 33.24
N GLY A 446 23.02 -10.95 34.01
CA GLY A 446 24.44 -10.62 33.93
C GLY A 446 24.80 -9.86 32.64
N TRP A 447 23.83 -9.17 32.02
CA TRP A 447 24.07 -8.34 30.83
C TRP A 447 24.42 -6.92 31.32
N ASP A 448 25.63 -6.48 31.04
CA ASP A 448 26.03 -5.10 31.30
C ASP A 448 25.40 -4.17 30.27
N ALA A 449 24.88 -3.03 30.72
CA ALA A 449 24.22 -2.02 29.89
C ALA A 449 25.20 -1.26 28.95
N THR A 450 26.39 -1.78 28.75
CA THR A 450 27.49 -1.13 28.00
C THR A 450 27.84 -1.79 26.66
N ASP A 451 27.10 -2.83 26.23
CA ASP A 451 27.27 -3.46 24.91
C ASP A 451 26.23 -3.05 23.85
#